data_dbb379f9be8a088818f15d34956ca36d
#
_entry.id   dbb379f9be8a088818f15d34956ca36d
#
_cell.length_a   1.000
_cell.length_b   1.000
_cell.length_c   1.000
_cell.angle_alpha   90.00
_cell.angle_beta   90.00
_cell.angle_gamma   90.00
#
_symmetry.space_group_name_H-M   'P 1'
#
loop_
_entity.id
_entity.type
_entity.pdbx_description
1 polymer ?
#
loop_
_entity_poly.entity_id
_entity_poly.type
_entity_poly.pdbx_seq_one_letter_code
_entity_poly.pdbx_strand_id
1 'polypeptide(L)'
;PSRKGKKEEYIIRNYDVDTDTIAREFKVVMPGDKGMVNLMLENDGKFSDKEQMALTIWGQMLRNRLFAIVREQESATYGVNVDANCMTFPYRKATLMVGFETQRDKVERMKEIIYNELERSKNELFSESELSPILISIRRMQDQQGENIGIDYWMNILNTYAESKVDATNHKAFDKMLESMTVEDVRNAARKFLKNVKVRDWVIKSE
;
A
#
# COMPACT_ATOMS: atom_id res chain seq x y z
N PRO A 1 -44.02 9.80 -11.17
CA PRO A 1 -43.25 10.78 -11.89
C PRO A 1 -41.90 10.91 -11.19
N SER A 2 -40.86 10.38 -11.84
CA SER A 2 -39.51 10.50 -11.34
C SER A 2 -39.07 11.96 -11.45
N ARG A 3 -38.98 12.66 -10.33
CA ARG A 3 -38.25 13.93 -10.29
C ARG A 3 -36.81 13.61 -10.72
N LYS A 4 -36.37 14.23 -11.83
CA LYS A 4 -34.94 14.24 -12.17
C LYS A 4 -34.22 14.87 -10.99
N GLY A 5 -33.53 14.07 -10.20
CA GLY A 5 -32.69 14.55 -9.11
C GLY A 5 -31.67 15.55 -9.68
N LYS A 6 -31.50 16.69 -9.03
CA LYS A 6 -30.41 17.60 -9.35
C LYS A 6 -29.10 16.90 -8.99
N LYS A 7 -28.18 16.84 -9.95
CA LYS A 7 -26.84 16.27 -9.65
C LYS A 7 -26.21 17.11 -8.56
N GLU A 8 -25.90 16.51 -7.44
CA GLU A 8 -25.17 17.18 -6.38
C GLU A 8 -23.76 17.52 -6.89
N GLU A 9 -23.35 18.75 -6.70
CA GLU A 9 -22.00 19.21 -6.96
C GLU A 9 -21.22 19.18 -5.65
N TYR A 10 -20.07 18.55 -5.65
CA TYR A 10 -19.16 18.57 -4.51
C TYR A 10 -17.88 19.32 -4.87
N ILE A 11 -17.33 20.03 -3.90
CA ILE A 11 -16.08 20.75 -4.04
C ILE A 11 -14.96 19.87 -3.48
N ILE A 12 -14.03 19.45 -4.33
CA ILE A 12 -12.81 18.81 -3.90
C ILE A 12 -11.93 19.88 -3.24
N ARG A 13 -11.78 19.79 -1.93
CA ARG A 13 -10.87 20.66 -1.19
C ARG A 13 -9.51 20.01 -1.16
N ASN A 14 -8.59 20.48 -1.99
CA ASN A 14 -7.18 20.14 -1.84
C ASN A 14 -6.67 20.90 -0.60
N TYR A 15 -6.45 20.17 0.47
CA TYR A 15 -5.61 20.69 1.54
C TYR A 15 -4.17 20.58 1.05
N ASP A 16 -3.48 21.72 0.95
CA ASP A 16 -2.02 21.74 0.78
C ASP A 16 -1.41 21.12 2.03
N VAL A 17 -1.29 19.80 1.99
CA VAL A 17 -0.48 19.09 2.96
C VAL A 17 0.96 19.37 2.56
N ASP A 18 1.79 19.79 3.53
CA ASP A 18 3.22 20.03 3.34
C ASP A 18 3.80 19.09 2.28
N THR A 19 4.29 19.69 1.20
CA THR A 19 4.76 18.94 0.03
C THR A 19 6.16 18.35 0.24
N ASP A 20 6.82 18.71 1.35
CA ASP A 20 8.19 18.36 1.61
C ASP A 20 8.31 17.00 2.33
N THR A 21 9.45 16.37 2.16
CA THR A 21 9.85 15.21 2.97
C THR A 21 10.00 15.66 4.43
N ILE A 22 9.27 15.05 5.33
CA ILE A 22 9.25 15.40 6.75
C ILE A 22 9.77 14.20 7.55
N ALA A 23 10.82 14.44 8.34
CA ALA A 23 11.27 13.51 9.36
C ALA A 23 11.06 14.14 10.74
N ARG A 24 10.39 13.44 11.64
CA ARG A 24 10.14 13.88 13.02
C ARG A 24 10.37 12.75 14.00
N GLU A 25 11.08 13.06 15.08
CA GLU A 25 11.25 12.19 16.21
C GLU A 25 10.54 12.79 17.45
N PHE A 26 9.80 11.93 18.12
CA PHE A 26 9.10 12.27 19.36
C PHE A 26 9.60 11.36 20.47
N LYS A 27 9.81 11.93 21.66
CA LYS A 27 10.08 11.18 22.88
C LYS A 27 8.83 11.19 23.76
N VAL A 28 8.43 10.04 24.24
CA VAL A 28 7.23 9.90 25.08
C VAL A 28 7.50 8.90 26.20
N VAL A 29 6.83 9.12 27.31
CA VAL A 29 6.86 8.15 28.41
C VAL A 29 6.04 6.93 28.00
N MET A 30 6.70 5.80 27.80
CA MET A 30 6.05 4.52 27.52
C MET A 30 6.78 3.38 28.23
N PRO A 31 6.09 2.27 28.54
CA PRO A 31 6.72 1.12 29.18
C PRO A 31 7.79 0.48 28.29
N GLY A 32 8.98 0.24 28.87
CA GLY A 32 10.09 -0.44 28.22
C GLY A 32 10.91 0.46 27.29
N ASP A 33 12.04 -0.09 26.80
CA ASP A 33 12.95 0.58 25.87
C ASP A 33 12.49 0.33 24.44
N LYS A 34 11.55 1.15 23.96
CA LYS A 34 10.85 0.93 22.69
C LYS A 34 11.02 2.09 21.72
N GLY A 35 10.99 1.75 20.45
CA GLY A 35 10.87 2.66 19.34
C GLY A 35 9.79 2.21 18.37
N MET A 36 8.93 3.11 17.94
CA MET A 36 7.91 2.91 16.91
C MET A 36 8.24 3.76 15.71
N VAL A 37 8.18 3.17 14.52
CA VAL A 37 8.42 3.89 13.26
C VAL A 37 7.20 3.76 12.36
N ASN A 38 6.79 4.88 11.80
CA ASN A 38 5.80 4.95 10.74
C ASN A 38 6.42 5.72 9.57
N LEU A 39 6.71 4.99 8.51
CA LEU A 39 7.21 5.52 7.26
C LEU A 39 6.06 5.53 6.25
N MET A 40 5.70 6.71 5.76
CA MET A 40 4.68 6.90 4.74
C MET A 40 5.32 7.52 3.50
N LEU A 41 5.20 6.82 2.38
CA LEU A 41 5.61 7.30 1.08
C LEU A 41 4.37 7.60 0.26
N GLU A 42 4.34 8.77 -0.38
CA GLU A 42 3.21 9.23 -1.20
C GLU A 42 3.68 9.60 -2.60
N ASN A 43 2.89 9.22 -3.61
CA ASN A 43 3.10 9.58 -5.01
C ASN A 43 1.77 10.01 -5.63
N ASP A 44 1.72 11.23 -6.17
CA ASP A 44 0.52 11.81 -6.78
C ASP A 44 0.39 11.46 -8.28
N GLY A 45 1.21 10.52 -8.77
CA GLY A 45 1.22 10.06 -10.16
C GLY A 45 -0.06 9.30 -10.56
N LYS A 46 -0.25 9.20 -11.86
CA LYS A 46 -1.34 8.40 -12.42
C LYS A 46 -0.86 6.96 -12.61
N PHE A 47 -1.60 6.04 -12.03
CA PHE A 47 -1.38 4.59 -12.18
C PHE A 47 -2.58 3.98 -12.89
N SER A 48 -2.34 3.16 -13.92
CA SER A 48 -3.37 2.35 -14.57
C SER A 48 -3.87 1.26 -13.61
N ASP A 49 -5.01 0.65 -13.90
CA ASP A 49 -5.58 -0.41 -13.04
C ASP A 49 -4.60 -1.57 -12.84
N LYS A 50 -3.87 -1.96 -13.91
CA LYS A 50 -2.82 -2.98 -13.81
C LYS A 50 -1.66 -2.54 -12.92
N GLU A 51 -1.22 -1.27 -13.02
CA GLU A 51 -0.17 -0.73 -12.17
C GLU A 51 -0.61 -0.62 -10.70
N GLN A 52 -1.89 -0.29 -10.44
CA GLN A 52 -2.44 -0.25 -9.08
C GLN A 52 -2.46 -1.66 -8.47
N MET A 53 -2.90 -2.67 -9.23
CA MET A 53 -2.84 -4.08 -8.82
C MET A 53 -1.39 -4.51 -8.56
N ALA A 54 -0.46 -4.16 -9.45
CA ALA A 54 0.96 -4.46 -9.29
C ALA A 54 1.56 -3.81 -8.03
N LEU A 55 1.15 -2.57 -7.69
CA LEU A 55 1.58 -1.91 -6.45
C LEU A 55 1.05 -2.61 -5.19
N THR A 56 -0.20 -3.07 -5.20
CA THR A 56 -0.76 -3.85 -4.09
C THR A 56 0.01 -5.17 -3.91
N ILE A 57 0.32 -5.85 -5.01
CA ILE A 57 1.13 -7.08 -5.01
C ILE A 57 2.55 -6.78 -4.49
N TRP A 58 3.17 -5.71 -4.97
CA TRP A 58 4.47 -5.28 -4.48
C TRP A 58 4.49 -5.04 -2.98
N GLY A 59 3.48 -4.36 -2.42
CA GLY A 59 3.36 -4.14 -0.99
C GLY A 59 3.34 -5.46 -0.20
N GLN A 60 2.63 -6.47 -0.68
CA GLN A 60 2.60 -7.80 -0.06
C GLN A 60 3.96 -8.53 -0.16
N MET A 61 4.62 -8.44 -1.33
CA MET A 61 5.94 -9.03 -1.53
C MET A 61 6.99 -8.36 -0.63
N LEU A 62 6.97 -7.03 -0.57
CA LEU A 62 7.84 -6.23 0.30
C LEU A 62 7.62 -6.60 1.78
N ARG A 63 6.36 -6.73 2.21
CA ARG A 63 6.02 -7.17 3.56
C ARG A 63 6.63 -8.54 3.87
N ASN A 64 6.50 -9.49 2.97
CA ASN A 64 7.03 -10.84 3.17
C ASN A 64 8.57 -10.84 3.29
N ARG A 65 9.26 -10.09 2.44
CA ARG A 65 10.72 -9.93 2.50
C ARG A 65 11.16 -9.25 3.79
N LEU A 66 10.57 -8.12 4.13
CA LEU A 66 10.90 -7.40 5.36
C LEU A 66 10.64 -8.27 6.59
N PHE A 67 9.53 -9.01 6.62
CA PHE A 67 9.24 -9.92 7.72
C PHE A 67 10.31 -11.01 7.86
N ALA A 68 10.75 -11.62 6.74
CA ALA A 68 11.80 -12.62 6.75
C ALA A 68 13.14 -12.05 7.25
N ILE A 69 13.57 -10.90 6.71
CA ILE A 69 14.83 -10.24 7.08
C ILE A 69 14.83 -9.88 8.58
N VAL A 70 13.75 -9.25 9.04
CA VAL A 70 13.65 -8.82 10.43
C VAL A 70 13.62 -9.98 11.41
N ARG A 71 12.91 -11.06 11.06
CA ARG A 71 12.86 -12.27 11.88
C ARG A 71 14.21 -12.97 11.97
N GLU A 72 14.94 -13.07 10.87
CA GLU A 72 16.20 -13.81 10.80
C GLU A 72 17.38 -13.02 11.38
N GLN A 73 17.44 -11.71 11.14
CA GLN A 73 18.61 -10.91 11.48
C GLN A 73 18.51 -10.20 12.83
N GLU A 74 17.33 -9.80 13.23
CA GLU A 74 17.20 -8.86 14.36
C GLU A 74 16.56 -9.44 15.62
N SER A 75 15.88 -10.60 15.57
CA SER A 75 15.22 -11.26 16.71
C SER A 75 14.37 -10.34 17.63
N ALA A 76 14.04 -9.14 17.16
CA ALA A 76 13.72 -7.99 18.02
C ALA A 76 12.42 -7.26 17.67
N THR A 77 11.65 -7.70 16.67
CA THR A 77 10.40 -7.04 16.33
C THR A 77 9.22 -7.99 16.41
N TYR A 78 8.10 -7.46 16.86
CA TYR A 78 6.81 -8.15 16.86
C TYR A 78 6.20 -8.27 15.45
N GLY A 79 6.79 -7.61 14.45
CA GLY A 79 6.38 -7.66 13.05
C GLY A 79 6.60 -6.33 12.33
N VAL A 80 6.60 -6.41 10.99
CA VAL A 80 6.59 -5.24 10.10
C VAL A 80 5.24 -5.24 9.39
N ASN A 81 4.53 -4.13 9.48
CA ASN A 81 3.32 -3.90 8.71
C ASN A 81 3.67 -3.10 7.45
N VAL A 82 3.23 -3.59 6.29
CA VAL A 82 3.39 -2.90 5.01
C VAL A 82 2.04 -2.88 4.32
N ASP A 83 1.60 -1.70 3.92
CA ASP A 83 0.38 -1.49 3.18
C ASP A 83 0.63 -0.58 1.98
N ALA A 84 0.32 -1.06 0.79
CA ALA A 84 0.38 -0.31 -0.45
C ALA A 84 -1.01 -0.12 -1.02
N ASN A 85 -1.44 1.11 -1.18
CA ASN A 85 -2.79 1.46 -1.60
C ASN A 85 -2.78 2.52 -2.70
N CYS A 86 -3.79 2.46 -3.57
CA CYS A 86 -4.03 3.46 -4.59
C CYS A 86 -5.45 4.02 -4.43
N MET A 87 -5.53 5.30 -4.14
CA MET A 87 -6.78 6.04 -4.09
C MET A 87 -7.00 6.77 -5.41
N THR A 88 -8.20 6.66 -5.96
CA THR A 88 -8.58 7.32 -7.22
C THR A 88 -9.54 8.48 -7.03
N PHE A 89 -10.22 8.51 -5.89
CA PHE A 89 -11.19 9.52 -5.52
C PHE A 89 -11.04 9.90 -4.04
N PRO A 90 -11.19 11.18 -3.63
CA PRO A 90 -11.50 12.36 -4.46
C PRO A 90 -10.31 12.85 -5.30
N TYR A 91 -9.11 12.45 -4.97
CA TYR A 91 -7.88 12.75 -5.71
C TYR A 91 -7.04 11.48 -5.86
N ARG A 92 -6.26 11.44 -6.93
CA ARG A 92 -5.41 10.28 -7.20
C ARG A 92 -4.15 10.35 -6.34
N LYS A 93 -3.91 9.29 -5.59
CA LYS A 93 -2.72 9.15 -4.76
C LYS A 93 -2.39 7.68 -4.57
N ALA A 94 -1.14 7.33 -4.76
CA ALA A 94 -0.60 6.06 -4.33
C ALA A 94 0.18 6.26 -3.03
N THR A 95 0.01 5.35 -2.08
CA THR A 95 0.68 5.40 -0.77
C THR A 95 1.31 4.05 -0.45
N LEU A 96 2.46 4.09 0.19
CA LEU A 96 3.07 2.95 0.86
C LEU A 96 3.27 3.33 2.32
N MET A 97 2.72 2.55 3.22
CA MET A 97 2.94 2.68 4.66
C MET A 97 3.76 1.50 5.16
N VAL A 98 4.82 1.80 5.90
CA VAL A 98 5.63 0.79 6.60
C VAL A 98 5.68 1.16 8.07
N GLY A 99 5.13 0.29 8.91
CA GLY A 99 5.09 0.48 10.36
C GLY A 99 5.74 -0.69 11.09
N PHE A 100 6.52 -0.39 12.12
CA PHE A 100 7.09 -1.42 13.00
C PHE A 100 7.35 -0.88 14.41
N GLU A 101 7.44 -1.80 15.36
CA GLU A 101 7.89 -1.56 16.73
C GLU A 101 9.16 -2.38 16.98
N THR A 102 10.16 -1.77 17.62
CA THR A 102 11.43 -2.39 17.93
C THR A 102 12.02 -1.81 19.23
N GLN A 103 13.20 -2.26 19.63
CA GLN A 103 14.00 -1.62 20.68
C GLN A 103 14.47 -0.23 20.19
N ARG A 104 14.58 0.72 21.08
CA ARG A 104 14.93 2.11 20.76
C ARG A 104 16.26 2.24 19.99
N ASP A 105 17.27 1.47 20.41
CA ASP A 105 18.60 1.45 19.81
C ASP A 105 18.64 0.80 18.41
N LYS A 106 17.63 -0.01 18.05
CA LYS A 106 17.54 -0.69 16.75
C LYS A 106 16.74 0.09 15.69
N VAL A 107 16.13 1.21 16.05
CA VAL A 107 15.27 1.99 15.14
C VAL A 107 15.99 2.34 13.84
N GLU A 108 17.21 2.89 13.92
CA GLU A 108 17.95 3.32 12.74
C GLU A 108 18.37 2.13 11.86
N ARG A 109 18.78 1.02 12.47
CA ARG A 109 19.11 -0.20 11.75
C ARG A 109 17.89 -0.76 10.98
N MET A 110 16.73 -0.76 11.61
CA MET A 110 15.48 -1.20 10.97
C MET A 110 15.09 -0.30 9.81
N LYS A 111 15.22 1.01 9.95
CA LYS A 111 15.00 1.97 8.87
C LYS A 111 15.94 1.71 7.69
N GLU A 112 17.23 1.48 7.94
CA GLU A 112 18.21 1.14 6.93
C GLU A 112 17.79 -0.11 6.13
N ILE A 113 17.34 -1.16 6.80
CA ILE A 113 16.84 -2.39 6.16
C ILE A 113 15.67 -2.06 5.22
N ILE A 114 14.71 -1.26 5.69
CA ILE A 114 13.55 -0.89 4.89
C ILE A 114 13.97 -0.08 3.64
N TYR A 115 14.81 0.93 3.81
CA TYR A 115 15.28 1.74 2.68
C TYR A 115 16.08 0.91 1.67
N ASN A 116 16.89 -0.03 2.14
CA ASN A 116 17.62 -0.96 1.26
C ASN A 116 16.67 -1.84 0.45
N GLU A 117 15.60 -2.38 1.05
CA GLU A 117 14.61 -3.18 0.33
C GLU A 117 13.77 -2.34 -0.64
N LEU A 118 13.47 -1.09 -0.31
CA LEU A 118 12.83 -0.16 -1.24
C LEU A 118 13.74 0.11 -2.46
N GLU A 119 15.03 0.31 -2.25
CA GLU A 119 15.99 0.51 -3.33
C GLU A 119 16.17 -0.75 -4.18
N ARG A 120 16.24 -1.92 -3.56
CA ARG A 120 16.25 -3.21 -4.28
C ARG A 120 15.01 -3.37 -5.16
N SER A 121 13.84 -3.01 -4.66
CA SER A 121 12.59 -3.08 -5.42
C SER A 121 12.58 -2.25 -6.72
N LYS A 122 13.43 -1.22 -6.83
CA LYS A 122 13.60 -0.46 -8.08
C LYS A 122 14.47 -1.19 -9.09
N ASN A 123 15.46 -1.93 -8.63
CA ASN A 123 16.57 -2.40 -9.45
C ASN A 123 16.51 -3.91 -9.72
N GLU A 124 16.00 -4.69 -8.78
CA GLU A 124 15.94 -6.13 -8.84
C GLU A 124 14.52 -6.64 -9.12
N LEU A 125 14.43 -7.79 -9.79
CA LEU A 125 13.17 -8.50 -9.94
C LEU A 125 12.88 -9.32 -8.68
N PHE A 126 11.61 -9.38 -8.32
CA PHE A 126 11.13 -10.44 -7.45
C PHE A 126 11.15 -11.77 -8.19
N SER A 127 11.19 -12.87 -7.47
CA SER A 127 11.12 -14.20 -8.08
C SER A 127 9.66 -14.61 -8.33
N GLU A 128 9.45 -15.51 -9.29
CA GLU A 128 8.15 -16.12 -9.52
C GLU A 128 7.64 -16.90 -8.30
N SER A 129 8.55 -17.46 -7.49
CA SER A 129 8.21 -18.14 -6.24
C SER A 129 7.69 -17.20 -5.14
N GLU A 130 8.02 -15.91 -5.21
CA GLU A 130 7.44 -14.88 -4.33
C GLU A 130 6.09 -14.38 -4.87
N LEU A 131 5.94 -14.26 -6.19
CA LEU A 131 4.74 -13.74 -6.83
C LEU A 131 3.57 -14.74 -6.80
N SER A 132 3.81 -15.99 -7.18
CA SER A 132 2.77 -17.03 -7.33
C SER A 132 1.85 -17.19 -6.11
N PRO A 133 2.36 -17.29 -4.87
CA PRO A 133 1.48 -17.45 -3.70
C PRO A 133 0.55 -16.25 -3.49
N ILE A 134 1.02 -15.04 -3.84
CA ILE A 134 0.22 -13.81 -3.71
C ILE A 134 -0.92 -13.80 -4.72
N LEU A 135 -0.63 -14.15 -5.99
CA LEU A 135 -1.67 -14.24 -7.02
C LEU A 135 -2.75 -15.27 -6.64
N ILE A 136 -2.34 -16.43 -6.10
CA ILE A 136 -3.27 -17.46 -5.62
C ILE A 136 -4.12 -16.92 -4.46
N SER A 137 -3.50 -16.20 -3.53
CA SER A 137 -4.21 -15.61 -2.39
C SER A 137 -5.26 -14.58 -2.84
N ILE A 138 -4.89 -13.68 -3.77
CA ILE A 138 -5.80 -12.68 -4.32
C ILE A 138 -6.98 -13.35 -5.02
N ARG A 139 -6.74 -14.38 -5.83
CA ARG A 139 -7.80 -15.15 -6.50
C ARG A 139 -8.76 -15.79 -5.50
N ARG A 140 -8.25 -16.46 -4.47
CA ARG A 140 -9.08 -17.06 -3.41
C ARG A 140 -9.94 -16.04 -2.68
N MET A 141 -9.39 -14.87 -2.37
CA MET A 141 -10.15 -13.79 -1.74
C MET A 141 -11.30 -13.32 -2.64
N GLN A 142 -11.06 -13.21 -3.94
CA GLN A 142 -12.09 -12.83 -4.91
C GLN A 142 -13.19 -13.89 -5.03
N ASP A 143 -12.83 -15.17 -5.09
CA ASP A 143 -13.78 -16.28 -5.15
C ASP A 143 -14.68 -16.28 -3.90
N GLN A 144 -14.09 -16.12 -2.71
CA GLN A 144 -14.83 -16.02 -1.45
C GLN A 144 -15.77 -14.81 -1.40
N GLN A 145 -15.38 -13.67 -1.95
CA GLN A 145 -16.27 -12.50 -2.07
C GLN A 145 -17.41 -12.78 -3.03
N GLY A 146 -17.18 -13.52 -4.11
CA GLY A 146 -18.22 -13.95 -5.05
C GLY A 146 -19.24 -14.91 -4.45
N GLU A 147 -18.85 -15.71 -3.45
CA GLU A 147 -19.75 -16.63 -2.73
C GLU A 147 -20.62 -15.90 -1.67
N ASN A 148 -20.13 -14.77 -1.14
CA ASN A 148 -20.79 -14.00 -0.09
C ASN A 148 -21.37 -12.68 -0.62
N ILE A 149 -22.15 -12.75 -1.69
CA ILE A 149 -22.81 -11.58 -2.28
C ILE A 149 -23.96 -11.12 -1.37
N GLY A 150 -23.65 -10.19 -0.48
CA GLY A 150 -24.61 -9.53 0.41
C GLY A 150 -24.86 -8.08 0.04
N ILE A 151 -25.64 -7.40 0.87
CA ILE A 151 -25.96 -5.99 0.69
C ILE A 151 -24.69 -5.10 0.67
N ASP A 152 -23.71 -5.43 1.51
CA ASP A 152 -22.44 -4.66 1.60
C ASP A 152 -21.61 -4.76 0.32
N TYR A 153 -21.61 -5.91 -0.35
CA TYR A 153 -20.98 -6.09 -1.65
C TYR A 153 -21.59 -5.13 -2.70
N TRP A 154 -22.93 -5.13 -2.82
CA TRP A 154 -23.60 -4.25 -3.78
C TRP A 154 -23.47 -2.78 -3.42
N MET A 155 -23.51 -2.42 -2.14
CA MET A 155 -23.30 -1.05 -1.70
C MET A 155 -21.90 -0.56 -2.05
N ASN A 156 -20.87 -1.41 -1.88
CA ASN A 156 -19.50 -1.07 -2.26
C ASN A 156 -19.36 -0.85 -3.78
N ILE A 157 -19.95 -1.73 -4.59
CA ILE A 157 -19.98 -1.57 -6.06
C ILE A 157 -20.66 -0.26 -6.47
N LEU A 158 -21.83 0.04 -5.91
CA LEU A 158 -22.58 1.25 -6.23
C LEU A 158 -21.81 2.51 -5.81
N ASN A 159 -21.19 2.52 -4.64
CA ASN A 159 -20.36 3.63 -4.18
C ASN A 159 -19.15 3.84 -5.09
N THR A 160 -18.43 2.76 -5.42
CA THR A 160 -17.28 2.81 -6.32
C THR A 160 -17.69 3.38 -7.69
N TYR A 161 -18.81 2.93 -8.25
CA TYR A 161 -19.33 3.46 -9.50
C TYR A 161 -19.76 4.92 -9.38
N ALA A 162 -20.44 5.29 -8.30
CA ALA A 162 -20.90 6.67 -8.08
C ALA A 162 -19.71 7.64 -8.00
N GLU A 163 -18.65 7.28 -7.32
CA GLU A 163 -17.48 8.10 -7.05
C GLU A 163 -16.50 8.14 -8.23
N SER A 164 -16.05 6.97 -8.69
CA SER A 164 -14.95 6.83 -9.66
C SER A 164 -15.38 6.49 -11.07
N LYS A 165 -16.66 6.13 -11.30
CA LYS A 165 -17.21 5.61 -12.57
C LYS A 165 -16.55 4.28 -13.01
N VAL A 166 -15.89 3.59 -12.10
CA VAL A 166 -15.33 2.26 -12.37
C VAL A 166 -16.43 1.22 -12.26
N ASP A 167 -16.54 0.38 -13.28
CA ASP A 167 -17.41 -0.80 -13.25
C ASP A 167 -16.76 -1.93 -12.46
N ALA A 168 -17.02 -1.97 -11.16
CA ALA A 168 -16.51 -2.99 -10.26
C ALA A 168 -17.13 -4.39 -10.49
N THR A 169 -18.13 -4.51 -11.38
CA THR A 169 -18.70 -5.82 -11.76
C THR A 169 -17.90 -6.51 -12.88
N ASN A 170 -16.91 -5.83 -13.44
CA ASN A 170 -16.11 -6.40 -14.55
C ASN A 170 -15.04 -7.36 -14.04
N HIS A 171 -15.47 -8.47 -13.42
CA HIS A 171 -14.59 -9.52 -12.91
C HIS A 171 -13.67 -10.12 -13.99
N LYS A 172 -14.13 -10.18 -15.25
CA LYS A 172 -13.31 -10.69 -16.36
C LYS A 172 -12.09 -9.82 -16.66
N ALA A 173 -12.20 -8.51 -16.52
CA ALA A 173 -11.07 -7.61 -16.68
C ALA A 173 -10.06 -7.78 -15.54
N PHE A 174 -10.55 -7.93 -14.31
CA PHE A 174 -9.71 -8.21 -13.15
C PHE A 174 -8.96 -9.55 -13.30
N ASP A 175 -9.65 -10.63 -13.68
CA ASP A 175 -9.05 -11.94 -13.88
C ASP A 175 -7.94 -11.90 -14.95
N LYS A 176 -8.19 -11.24 -16.07
CA LYS A 176 -7.17 -11.07 -17.12
C LYS A 176 -5.96 -10.28 -16.62
N MET A 177 -6.16 -9.24 -15.83
CA MET A 177 -5.05 -8.48 -15.25
C MET A 177 -4.23 -9.35 -14.29
N LEU A 178 -4.91 -10.10 -13.42
CA LEU A 178 -4.27 -10.99 -12.45
C LEU A 178 -3.48 -12.12 -13.14
N GLU A 179 -4.06 -12.75 -14.17
CA GLU A 179 -3.42 -13.82 -14.96
C GLU A 179 -2.21 -13.34 -15.77
N SER A 180 -2.24 -12.09 -16.22
CA SER A 180 -1.16 -11.48 -17.00
C SER A 180 -0.11 -10.77 -16.15
N MET A 181 -0.20 -10.86 -14.83
CA MET A 181 0.73 -10.17 -13.92
C MET A 181 2.08 -10.86 -13.89
N THR A 182 3.13 -10.10 -14.11
CA THR A 182 4.52 -10.59 -14.14
C THR A 182 5.36 -9.88 -13.07
N VAL A 183 6.51 -10.46 -12.75
CA VAL A 183 7.49 -9.83 -11.85
C VAL A 183 8.03 -8.51 -12.40
N GLU A 184 8.10 -8.37 -13.74
CA GLU A 184 8.44 -7.12 -14.42
C GLU A 184 7.38 -6.04 -14.20
N ASP A 185 6.10 -6.38 -14.29
CA ASP A 185 5.00 -5.46 -14.02
C ASP A 185 5.11 -4.92 -12.59
N VAL A 186 5.34 -5.80 -11.61
CA VAL A 186 5.49 -5.46 -10.20
C VAL A 186 6.70 -4.52 -10.00
N ARG A 187 7.88 -4.87 -10.54
CA ARG A 187 9.06 -4.02 -10.45
C ARG A 187 8.84 -2.67 -11.12
N ASN A 188 8.24 -2.63 -12.29
CA ASN A 188 8.02 -1.39 -13.03
C ASN A 188 7.05 -0.46 -12.30
N ALA A 189 6.00 -1.01 -11.68
CA ALA A 189 5.09 -0.26 -10.83
C ALA A 189 5.79 0.30 -9.58
N ALA A 190 6.59 -0.52 -8.90
CA ALA A 190 7.40 -0.09 -7.75
C ALA A 190 8.39 1.03 -8.15
N ARG A 191 9.12 0.87 -9.26
CA ARG A 191 10.03 1.87 -9.79
C ARG A 191 9.33 3.18 -10.12
N LYS A 192 8.17 3.12 -10.77
CA LYS A 192 7.36 4.30 -11.09
C LYS A 192 6.89 5.00 -9.82
N PHE A 193 6.40 4.24 -8.84
CA PHE A 193 5.97 4.77 -7.54
C PHE A 193 7.13 5.47 -6.82
N LEU A 194 8.28 4.80 -6.71
CA LEU A 194 9.43 5.29 -5.94
C LEU A 194 10.22 6.43 -6.61
N LYS A 195 9.88 6.80 -7.87
CA LYS A 195 10.65 7.82 -8.62
C LYS A 195 10.51 9.23 -8.04
N ASN A 196 9.34 9.61 -7.55
CA ASN A 196 9.06 10.95 -7.06
C ASN A 196 8.14 10.87 -5.82
N VAL A 197 8.61 10.18 -4.79
CA VAL A 197 7.85 10.04 -3.55
C VAL A 197 8.13 11.19 -2.59
N LYS A 198 7.08 11.61 -1.90
CA LYS A 198 7.18 12.41 -0.68
C LYS A 198 7.26 11.44 0.48
N VAL A 199 8.21 11.65 1.38
CA VAL A 199 8.45 10.74 2.50
C VAL A 199 8.07 11.44 3.80
N ARG A 200 7.25 10.78 4.61
CA ARG A 200 6.97 11.17 5.99
C ARG A 200 7.48 10.07 6.91
N ASP A 201 8.48 10.43 7.67
CA ASP A 201 9.19 9.53 8.57
C ASP A 201 8.92 10.00 10.01
N TRP A 202 8.09 9.25 10.71
CA TRP A 202 7.76 9.54 12.10
C TRP A 202 8.31 8.44 13.00
N VAL A 203 9.12 8.88 13.94
CA VAL A 203 9.72 8.00 14.95
C VAL A 203 9.23 8.44 16.34
N ILE A 204 8.75 7.49 17.12
CA ILE A 204 8.41 7.67 18.52
C ILE A 204 9.34 6.78 19.33
N LYS A 205 10.07 7.37 20.28
CA LYS A 205 10.99 6.64 21.17
C LYS A 205 10.58 6.82 22.62
N SER A 206 10.80 5.78 23.43
CA SER A 206 10.73 5.91 24.89
C SER A 206 11.75 6.94 25.39
N GLU A 207 11.40 7.70 26.44
CA GLU A 207 12.33 8.58 27.13
C GLU A 207 13.48 7.85 27.80
#